data_8303d8599b70eea2f5e9cee79fbe7984
#
_entry.id   8303d8599b70eea2f5e9cee79fbe7984
#
_cell.length_a   1.000
_cell.length_b   1.000
_cell.length_c   1.000
_cell.angle_alpha   90.00
_cell.angle_beta   90.00
_cell.angle_gamma   90.00
#
_symmetry.space_group_name_H-M   'P 1'
#
loop_
_entity.id
_entity.type
_entity.pdbx_description
1 polymer ?
#
loop_
_entity_poly.entity_id
_entity_poly.type
_entity_poly.pdbx_seq_one_letter_code
_entity_poly.pdbx_strand_id
1 'polypeptide(L)'
;MQEQSAPNSIVDSEVAIGQTSEKVAGYSIQRVLLMVAGLVLLLCLSLWGMYSLRPSDPYIQSVLQLTGDADRGREIFQLNCATCHGLDADGEVGPNLRDVSERKSKVALIKQVISGQTPPMPQFQPNERDMADLLSFLETL
;
A
#
# COMPACT_ATOMS: atom_id res chain seq x y z
N MET A 1 -48.63 73.73 -12.53
CA MET A 1 -48.99 72.41 -11.93
C MET A 1 -47.82 71.48 -12.20
N GLN A 2 -46.99 71.27 -11.14
CA GLN A 2 -45.88 70.30 -11.22
C GLN A 2 -46.27 69.10 -10.37
N GLU A 3 -46.40 67.95 -11.03
CA GLU A 3 -46.65 66.68 -10.37
C GLU A 3 -45.30 66.01 -10.09
N GLN A 4 -44.90 65.99 -8.83
CA GLN A 4 -43.69 65.37 -8.34
C GLN A 4 -43.90 63.92 -8.10
N SER A 5 -43.36 63.07 -8.99
CA SER A 5 -43.37 61.62 -8.82
C SER A 5 -42.41 61.21 -7.73
N ALA A 6 -42.89 60.61 -6.66
CA ALA A 6 -42.06 60.09 -5.57
C ALA A 6 -41.34 58.80 -5.98
N PRO A 7 -40.08 58.57 -5.63
CA PRO A 7 -39.36 57.34 -5.92
C PRO A 7 -39.94 56.15 -5.10
N ASN A 8 -40.11 55.05 -5.76
CA ASN A 8 -40.64 53.77 -5.22
C ASN A 8 -39.53 53.09 -4.37
N SER A 9 -39.49 53.49 -3.10
CA SER A 9 -38.47 53.01 -2.13
C SER A 9 -38.64 51.58 -1.64
N ILE A 10 -39.68 50.89 -2.10
CA ILE A 10 -39.98 49.53 -1.64
C ILE A 10 -39.23 48.47 -2.46
N VAL A 11 -38.96 48.74 -3.74
CA VAL A 11 -38.32 47.77 -4.65
C VAL A 11 -36.83 47.62 -4.34
N ASP A 12 -36.15 48.68 -3.90
CA ASP A 12 -34.72 48.65 -3.63
C ASP A 12 -34.35 47.88 -2.32
N SER A 13 -35.29 47.82 -1.38
CA SER A 13 -35.08 47.08 -0.10
C SER A 13 -35.19 45.55 -0.25
N GLU A 14 -36.08 45.07 -1.13
CA GLU A 14 -36.20 43.60 -1.38
C GLU A 14 -34.99 43.04 -2.12
N VAL A 15 -34.44 43.79 -3.08
CA VAL A 15 -33.23 43.35 -3.82
C VAL A 15 -32.01 43.26 -2.93
N ALA A 16 -31.88 44.18 -1.96
CA ALA A 16 -30.74 44.18 -1.02
C ALA A 16 -30.81 43.01 -0.02
N ILE A 17 -32.00 42.60 0.42
CA ILE A 17 -32.18 41.49 1.37
C ILE A 17 -31.90 40.12 0.69
N GLY A 18 -32.30 39.97 -0.56
CA GLY A 18 -32.02 38.74 -1.33
C GLY A 18 -30.54 38.46 -1.54
N GLN A 19 -29.75 39.53 -1.86
CA GLN A 19 -28.32 39.37 -2.13
C GLN A 19 -27.47 39.09 -0.88
N THR A 20 -27.90 39.58 0.29
CA THR A 20 -27.19 39.33 1.57
C THR A 20 -27.43 37.89 2.05
N SER A 21 -28.64 37.36 1.88
CA SER A 21 -28.97 35.99 2.28
C SER A 21 -28.23 34.93 1.46
N GLU A 22 -28.06 35.15 0.16
CA GLU A 22 -27.34 34.21 -0.73
C GLU A 22 -25.84 34.18 -0.46
N LYS A 23 -25.22 35.31 -0.17
CA LYS A 23 -23.80 35.40 0.21
C LYS A 23 -23.51 34.75 1.58
N VAL A 24 -24.43 34.89 2.55
CA VAL A 24 -24.25 34.26 3.88
C VAL A 24 -24.41 32.74 3.80
N ALA A 25 -25.36 32.24 3.00
CA ALA A 25 -25.53 30.80 2.78
C ALA A 25 -24.32 30.18 2.05
N GLY A 26 -23.76 30.83 1.04
CA GLY A 26 -22.56 30.39 0.33
C GLY A 26 -21.32 30.30 1.22
N TYR A 27 -21.13 31.28 2.12
CA TYR A 27 -20.02 31.30 3.06
C TYR A 27 -20.08 30.19 4.12
N SER A 28 -21.27 29.86 4.59
CA SER A 28 -21.47 28.76 5.55
C SER A 28 -21.25 27.38 4.88
N ILE A 29 -21.72 27.17 3.65
CA ILE A 29 -21.52 25.96 2.88
C ILE A 29 -20.03 25.75 2.58
N GLN A 30 -19.31 26.79 2.18
CA GLN A 30 -17.88 26.72 1.91
C GLN A 30 -17.09 26.32 3.16
N ARG A 31 -17.42 26.85 4.33
CA ARG A 31 -16.78 26.46 5.62
C ARG A 31 -17.06 25.01 5.96
N VAL A 32 -18.28 24.55 5.80
CA VAL A 32 -18.64 23.14 6.05
C VAL A 32 -17.86 22.22 5.11
N LEU A 33 -17.76 22.55 3.81
CA LEU A 33 -16.97 21.79 2.84
C LEU A 33 -15.49 21.72 3.21
N LEU A 34 -14.90 22.85 3.66
CA LEU A 34 -13.50 22.88 4.11
C LEU A 34 -13.27 22.03 5.37
N MET A 35 -14.22 22.08 6.33
CA MET A 35 -14.13 21.24 7.53
C MET A 35 -14.23 19.76 7.20
N VAL A 36 -15.15 19.37 6.32
CA VAL A 36 -15.29 17.97 5.85
C VAL A 36 -14.05 17.53 5.10
N ALA A 37 -13.52 18.34 4.18
CA ALA A 37 -12.30 18.03 3.46
C ALA A 37 -11.10 17.87 4.41
N GLY A 38 -10.97 18.75 5.41
CA GLY A 38 -9.93 18.65 6.44
C GLY A 38 -10.05 17.37 7.27
N LEU A 39 -11.26 17.00 7.68
CA LEU A 39 -11.51 15.75 8.42
C LEU A 39 -11.16 14.52 7.58
N VAL A 40 -11.58 14.48 6.31
CA VAL A 40 -11.24 13.38 5.40
C VAL A 40 -9.73 13.27 5.21
N LEU A 41 -9.03 14.38 5.02
CA LEU A 41 -7.57 14.40 4.90
C LEU A 41 -6.90 13.84 6.16
N LEU A 42 -7.33 14.25 7.35
CA LEU A 42 -6.80 13.73 8.61
C LEU A 42 -7.04 12.23 8.77
N LEU A 43 -8.22 11.74 8.40
CA LEU A 43 -8.53 10.32 8.41
C LEU A 43 -7.64 9.54 7.42
N CYS A 44 -7.44 10.05 6.22
CA CYS A 44 -6.56 9.42 5.23
C CYS A 44 -5.10 9.37 5.73
N LEU A 45 -4.60 10.46 6.32
CA LEU A 45 -3.24 10.52 6.87
C LEU A 45 -3.07 9.57 8.06
N SER A 46 -4.08 9.48 8.95
CA SER A 46 -4.03 8.57 10.10
C SER A 46 -4.06 7.10 9.67
N LEU A 47 -4.89 6.74 8.69
CA LEU A 47 -4.95 5.39 8.13
C LEU A 47 -3.65 5.04 7.39
N TRP A 48 -3.11 5.97 6.63
CA TRP A 48 -1.82 5.77 5.95
C TRP A 48 -0.67 5.61 6.94
N GLY A 49 -0.63 6.43 8.00
CA GLY A 49 0.34 6.30 9.09
C GLY A 49 0.24 4.94 9.79
N MET A 50 -0.96 4.48 10.11
CA MET A 50 -1.19 3.17 10.72
C MET A 50 -0.77 2.03 9.79
N TYR A 51 -1.02 2.15 8.49
CA TYR A 51 -0.58 1.17 7.49
C TYR A 51 0.95 1.13 7.36
N SER A 52 1.60 2.29 7.36
CA SER A 52 3.06 2.42 7.22
C SER A 52 3.83 1.94 8.47
N LEU A 53 3.21 2.05 9.66
CA LEU A 53 3.79 1.63 10.93
C LEU A 53 3.48 0.17 11.29
N ARG A 54 2.89 -0.63 10.37
CA ARG A 54 2.68 -2.06 10.64
C ARG A 54 4.00 -2.72 10.96
N PRO A 55 4.12 -3.38 12.14
CA PRO A 55 5.34 -4.10 12.48
C PRO A 55 5.59 -5.17 11.41
N SER A 56 6.81 -5.20 10.89
CA SER A 56 7.25 -6.26 10.00
C SER A 56 7.22 -7.57 10.79
N ASP A 57 6.86 -8.67 10.12
CA ASP A 57 6.86 -10.00 10.72
C ASP A 57 8.22 -10.27 11.42
N PRO A 58 8.22 -10.64 12.73
CA PRO A 58 9.46 -10.87 13.49
C PRO A 58 10.36 -11.92 12.83
N TYR A 59 9.77 -12.97 12.27
CA TYR A 59 10.52 -14.00 11.54
C TYR A 59 11.27 -13.39 10.34
N ILE A 60 10.61 -12.57 9.54
CA ILE A 60 11.25 -11.91 8.39
C ILE A 60 12.39 -11.00 8.84
N GLN A 61 12.19 -10.26 9.93
CA GLN A 61 13.23 -9.40 10.49
C GLN A 61 14.46 -10.20 10.93
N SER A 62 14.23 -11.33 11.61
CA SER A 62 15.30 -12.23 12.06
C SER A 62 16.10 -12.79 10.86
N VAL A 63 15.40 -13.27 9.83
CA VAL A 63 16.02 -13.78 8.60
C VAL A 63 16.90 -12.72 7.92
N LEU A 64 16.40 -11.49 7.79
CA LEU A 64 17.12 -10.39 7.11
C LEU A 64 18.35 -9.89 7.87
N GLN A 65 18.47 -10.19 9.17
CA GLN A 65 19.64 -9.87 9.98
C GLN A 65 20.74 -10.92 9.87
N LEU A 66 20.46 -12.10 9.35
CA LEU A 66 21.42 -13.19 9.18
C LEU A 66 22.12 -13.08 7.83
N THR A 67 23.41 -13.42 7.83
CA THR A 67 24.16 -13.67 6.61
C THR A 67 23.95 -15.13 6.21
N GLY A 68 23.33 -15.38 5.06
CA GLY A 68 23.09 -16.73 4.57
C GLY A 68 24.31 -17.33 3.85
N ASP A 69 24.33 -18.66 3.77
CA ASP A 69 25.29 -19.46 3.03
C ASP A 69 24.58 -19.99 1.74
N ALA A 70 25.06 -19.56 0.56
CA ALA A 70 24.43 -19.93 -0.71
C ALA A 70 24.60 -21.42 -1.06
N ASP A 71 25.67 -22.07 -0.63
CA ASP A 71 25.88 -23.50 -0.88
C ASP A 71 24.89 -24.34 -0.08
N ARG A 72 24.70 -24.03 1.19
CA ARG A 72 23.62 -24.64 1.98
C ARG A 72 22.24 -24.29 1.44
N GLY A 73 22.04 -23.08 1.00
CA GLY A 73 20.81 -22.64 0.36
C GLY A 73 20.48 -23.45 -0.89
N ARG A 74 21.50 -23.80 -1.67
CA ARG A 74 21.36 -24.70 -2.84
C ARG A 74 20.89 -26.11 -2.43
N GLU A 75 21.45 -26.67 -1.38
CA GLU A 75 21.01 -27.96 -0.86
C GLU A 75 19.55 -27.94 -0.41
N ILE A 76 19.16 -26.88 0.33
CA ILE A 76 17.77 -26.68 0.76
C ILE A 76 16.84 -26.54 -0.45
N PHE A 77 17.24 -25.80 -1.47
CA PHE A 77 16.49 -25.63 -2.72
C PHE A 77 16.29 -26.96 -3.43
N GLN A 78 17.36 -27.74 -3.59
CA GLN A 78 17.31 -29.04 -4.28
C GLN A 78 16.37 -30.02 -3.58
N LEU A 79 16.34 -30.01 -2.25
CA LEU A 79 15.50 -30.92 -1.48
C LEU A 79 14.02 -30.52 -1.46
N ASN A 80 13.70 -29.22 -1.53
CA ASN A 80 12.35 -28.74 -1.27
C ASN A 80 11.68 -28.02 -2.46
N CYS A 81 12.46 -27.47 -3.38
CA CYS A 81 11.96 -26.56 -4.42
C CYS A 81 12.20 -27.11 -5.84
N ALA A 82 13.29 -27.85 -6.06
CA ALA A 82 13.73 -28.29 -7.39
C ALA A 82 12.72 -29.20 -8.11
N THR A 83 11.92 -29.97 -7.37
CA THR A 83 10.87 -30.83 -7.97
C THR A 83 9.87 -30.02 -8.81
N CYS A 84 9.63 -28.75 -8.44
CA CYS A 84 8.71 -27.88 -9.17
C CYS A 84 9.43 -26.82 -10.00
N HIS A 85 10.59 -26.33 -9.54
CA HIS A 85 11.29 -25.22 -10.17
C HIS A 85 12.48 -25.64 -11.05
N GLY A 86 12.75 -26.95 -11.16
CA GLY A 86 13.92 -27.49 -11.87
C GLY A 86 15.19 -27.44 -11.03
N LEU A 87 16.13 -28.36 -11.26
CA LEU A 87 17.42 -28.41 -10.54
C LEU A 87 18.27 -27.15 -10.75
N ASP A 88 18.15 -26.57 -11.94
CA ASP A 88 18.83 -25.33 -12.33
C ASP A 88 17.96 -24.08 -12.16
N ALA A 89 16.84 -24.22 -11.46
CA ALA A 89 15.87 -23.14 -11.21
C ALA A 89 15.28 -22.50 -12.48
N ASP A 90 15.31 -23.21 -13.61
CA ASP A 90 14.83 -22.76 -14.93
C ASP A 90 13.33 -22.98 -15.15
N GLY A 91 12.65 -23.63 -14.18
CA GLY A 91 11.21 -23.88 -14.19
C GLY A 91 10.85 -25.25 -14.78
N GLU A 92 9.83 -25.89 -14.19
CA GLU A 92 9.17 -27.10 -14.70
C GLU A 92 7.65 -26.97 -14.50
N VAL A 93 7.16 -27.38 -13.31
CA VAL A 93 5.77 -27.17 -12.89
C VAL A 93 5.60 -25.74 -12.35
N GLY A 94 6.59 -25.27 -11.63
CA GLY A 94 6.70 -23.90 -11.13
C GLY A 94 7.42 -22.97 -12.12
N PRO A 95 7.34 -21.66 -11.92
CA PRO A 95 7.99 -20.71 -12.81
C PRO A 95 9.52 -20.75 -12.69
N ASN A 96 10.18 -20.24 -13.73
CA ASN A 96 11.61 -19.96 -13.73
C ASN A 96 11.98 -18.96 -12.64
N LEU A 97 13.00 -19.27 -11.84
CA LEU A 97 13.50 -18.46 -10.73
C LEU A 97 14.82 -17.73 -11.05
N ARG A 98 15.36 -17.85 -12.26
CA ARG A 98 16.54 -17.08 -12.65
C ARG A 98 16.23 -15.60 -12.58
N ASP A 99 17.18 -14.81 -12.07
CA ASP A 99 17.05 -13.37 -11.86
C ASP A 99 15.84 -12.99 -10.96
N VAL A 100 15.41 -13.92 -10.08
CA VAL A 100 14.24 -13.69 -9.22
C VAL A 100 14.47 -12.55 -8.23
N SER A 101 15.72 -12.35 -7.80
CA SER A 101 16.14 -11.26 -6.91
C SER A 101 16.01 -9.87 -7.56
N GLU A 102 16.07 -9.78 -8.88
CA GLU A 102 15.85 -8.53 -9.62
C GLU A 102 14.37 -8.19 -9.73
N ARG A 103 13.50 -9.21 -9.72
CA ARG A 103 12.05 -9.06 -9.90
C ARG A 103 11.27 -8.97 -8.60
N LYS A 104 11.83 -9.47 -7.49
CA LYS A 104 11.17 -9.51 -6.18
C LYS A 104 12.14 -9.09 -5.08
N SER A 105 11.65 -8.30 -4.13
CA SER A 105 12.43 -7.97 -2.93
C SER A 105 12.62 -9.19 -2.02
N LYS A 106 13.66 -9.19 -1.19
CA LYS A 106 13.93 -10.23 -0.17
C LYS A 106 12.69 -10.55 0.66
N VAL A 107 12.01 -9.52 1.16
CA VAL A 107 10.77 -9.66 1.94
C VAL A 107 9.67 -10.37 1.14
N ALA A 108 9.52 -10.04 -0.15
CA ALA A 108 8.53 -10.66 -1.01
C ALA A 108 8.86 -12.14 -1.30
N LEU A 109 10.15 -12.48 -1.46
CA LEU A 109 10.60 -13.86 -1.62
C LEU A 109 10.32 -14.68 -0.36
N ILE A 110 10.70 -14.19 0.81
CA ILE A 110 10.42 -14.87 2.07
C ILE A 110 8.91 -15.08 2.25
N LYS A 111 8.10 -14.03 2.06
CA LYS A 111 6.64 -14.14 2.14
C LYS A 111 6.06 -15.17 1.17
N GLN A 112 6.55 -15.21 -0.06
CA GLN A 112 6.09 -16.18 -1.07
C GLN A 112 6.36 -17.61 -0.61
N VAL A 113 7.54 -17.88 -0.07
CA VAL A 113 7.96 -19.21 0.39
C VAL A 113 7.16 -19.65 1.61
N ILE A 114 7.03 -18.79 2.63
CA ILE A 114 6.34 -19.17 3.89
C ILE A 114 4.83 -19.22 3.76
N SER A 115 4.23 -18.49 2.80
CA SER A 115 2.77 -18.40 2.70
C SER A 115 2.14 -19.39 1.73
N GLY A 116 2.87 -19.86 0.72
CA GLY A 116 2.32 -20.67 -0.34
C GLY A 116 1.12 -20.03 -1.05
N GLN A 117 1.10 -18.68 -1.17
CA GLN A 117 -0.05 -17.93 -1.67
C GLN A 117 -0.40 -18.22 -3.14
N THR A 118 0.50 -18.82 -3.87
CA THR A 118 0.30 -19.13 -5.28
C THR A 118 0.18 -20.66 -5.47
N PRO A 119 -1.02 -21.24 -5.40
CA PRO A 119 -1.20 -22.65 -5.67
C PRO A 119 -0.68 -23.04 -7.08
N PRO A 120 -0.05 -24.20 -7.25
CA PRO A 120 0.09 -25.31 -6.31
C PRO A 120 1.33 -25.26 -5.39
N MET A 121 2.01 -24.11 -5.25
CA MET A 121 3.20 -23.99 -4.40
C MET A 121 2.82 -24.25 -2.92
N PRO A 122 3.45 -25.25 -2.26
CA PRO A 122 3.18 -25.50 -0.84
C PRO A 122 3.80 -24.44 0.05
N GLN A 123 3.30 -24.33 1.27
CA GLN A 123 3.94 -23.52 2.32
C GLN A 123 5.24 -24.23 2.76
N PHE A 124 6.32 -23.47 2.88
CA PHE A 124 7.57 -23.94 3.44
C PHE A 124 8.13 -22.89 4.39
N GLN A 125 8.18 -23.23 5.68
CA GLN A 125 8.65 -22.34 6.74
C GLN A 125 9.78 -23.02 7.52
N PRO A 126 11.03 -22.96 7.02
CA PRO A 126 12.19 -23.44 7.75
C PRO A 126 12.52 -22.54 8.94
N ASN A 127 13.53 -22.87 9.75
CA ASN A 127 14.07 -21.93 10.72
C ASN A 127 14.72 -20.71 10.01
N GLU A 128 15.00 -19.66 10.78
CA GLU A 128 15.47 -18.37 10.23
C GLU A 128 16.84 -18.50 9.52
N ARG A 129 17.70 -19.42 9.99
CA ARG A 129 19.01 -19.68 9.39
C ARG A 129 18.86 -20.33 8.03
N ASP A 130 18.09 -21.40 7.94
CA ASP A 130 17.87 -22.11 6.67
C ASP A 130 17.15 -21.24 5.64
N MET A 131 16.25 -20.34 6.09
CA MET A 131 15.63 -19.35 5.19
C MET A 131 16.65 -18.31 4.71
N ALA A 132 17.57 -17.85 5.55
CA ALA A 132 18.61 -16.93 5.15
C ALA A 132 19.57 -17.58 4.12
N ASP A 133 19.92 -18.86 4.33
CA ASP A 133 20.74 -19.64 3.41
C ASP A 133 20.02 -19.81 2.05
N LEU A 134 18.75 -20.22 2.07
CA LEU A 134 17.93 -20.32 0.86
C LEU A 134 17.82 -18.98 0.12
N LEU A 135 17.59 -17.88 0.83
CA LEU A 135 17.52 -16.55 0.26
C LEU A 135 18.84 -16.16 -0.42
N SER A 136 19.98 -16.45 0.25
CA SER A 136 21.31 -16.21 -0.30
C SER A 136 21.52 -16.98 -1.62
N PHE A 137 21.07 -18.22 -1.71
CA PHE A 137 21.13 -18.99 -2.96
C PHE A 137 20.23 -18.38 -4.06
N LEU A 138 18.98 -18.01 -3.73
CA LEU A 138 18.07 -17.40 -4.69
C LEU A 138 18.59 -16.06 -5.25
N GLU A 139 19.47 -15.38 -4.52
CA GLU A 139 20.14 -14.17 -4.97
C GLU A 139 21.30 -14.45 -5.94
N THR A 140 21.74 -15.69 -6.07
CA THR A 140 22.79 -16.09 -7.03
C THR A 140 22.23 -16.56 -8.36
N LEU A 141 20.92 -16.76 -8.46
CA LEU A 141 20.25 -17.19 -9.66
C LEU A 141 20.08 -16.03 -10.64
#